data_07893a21d32e85007be1b76fd4554fd0
#
_entry.id   07893a21d32e85007be1b76fd4554fd0
#
_cell.length_a   1.000
_cell.length_b   1.000
_cell.length_c   1.000
_cell.angle_alpha   90.00
_cell.angle_beta   90.00
_cell.angle_gamma   90.00
#
_symmetry.space_group_name_H-M   'P 1'
#
loop_
_entity.id
_entity.type
_entity.pdbx_description
1 polymer ?
#
loop_
_entity_poly.entity_id
_entity_poly.type
_entity_poly.pdbx_seq_one_letter_code
_entity_poly.pdbx_strand_id
1 'polypeptide(L)'
;MKKSMGTLLAVLLATGTLAGCGGGGNGAASPSGASEPAGTSAAGENGGEKVTITYWRHDNEAEVKALKQLIASFQAKYPNVTVKMEVIPYADYETKIRTALAGGKAPDVMGIDGPFVASYAHQDAIVPLDDYFAQNGDLDDITAPVRESLTYKDKIWAAPLNDASVAMFYNKKLFEDKGIPLPSQNPEEAWTWEQVRDAAAKINDPAHKIYGWDPAWGLGPGEGSAFVKMTYLWQAGAEILSPDGQTAKGYLDSAEAKKALTFFGGLYNDSKVAPKELPPEAFESGKLGIAMNGPWFLPVLQNNFKNFKDWAVAPLWKDAKQVTPMGSWNMAITKQSKHPREAWEFVNWVTGKEGAKVWYEVTKNLPARLSVADAFPELKEYPLNIWVKQSSTYAKPRPVSPAYPAISKAITDLFEDVTLKKGNVDDAVNRAVEKIDKALSSVK
;
A
#
# COMPACT_ATOMS: atom_id res chain seq x y z
N MET A 1 -47.19 8.98 17.12
CA MET A 1 -47.88 10.10 17.81
C MET A 1 -46.82 11.03 18.39
N LYS A 2 -47.00 12.35 18.13
CA LYS A 2 -46.31 13.56 18.66
C LYS A 2 -44.90 13.79 18.06
N LYS A 3 -44.69 14.67 17.03
CA LYS A 3 -44.77 16.15 16.92
C LYS A 3 -43.87 16.81 17.93
N SER A 4 -42.94 17.61 17.58
CA SER A 4 -42.65 18.84 16.83
C SER A 4 -41.67 19.65 17.65
N MET A 5 -40.78 20.40 17.14
CA MET A 5 -40.77 21.87 16.82
C MET A 5 -39.26 22.25 16.83
N GLY A 6 -38.59 22.77 15.95
CA GLY A 6 -38.74 23.98 15.16
C GLY A 6 -38.31 25.23 15.91
N THR A 7 -37.09 25.76 15.72
CA THR A 7 -36.78 27.16 15.99
C THR A 7 -35.75 27.68 14.98
N LEU A 8 -36.23 28.52 14.07
CA LEU A 8 -35.47 29.52 13.30
C LEU A 8 -34.99 30.63 14.26
N LEU A 9 -33.78 31.15 14.07
CA LEU A 9 -33.51 32.55 14.36
C LEU A 9 -32.57 33.19 13.36
N ALA A 10 -32.91 34.38 12.94
CA ALA A 10 -32.48 35.15 11.79
C ALA A 10 -31.26 36.03 12.08
N VAL A 11 -30.49 36.25 11.04
CA VAL A 11 -29.86 37.46 10.46
C VAL A 11 -29.70 38.68 11.37
N LEU A 12 -28.44 39.20 11.41
CA LEU A 12 -28.20 40.66 11.50
C LEU A 12 -26.92 41.01 10.72
N LEU A 13 -27.13 41.77 9.63
CA LEU A 13 -26.13 42.55 8.90
C LEU A 13 -25.77 43.78 9.74
N ALA A 14 -24.49 44.14 9.74
CA ALA A 14 -24.07 45.51 10.03
C ALA A 14 -22.93 45.91 9.08
N THR A 15 -23.27 46.80 8.18
CA THR A 15 -22.41 47.58 7.31
C THR A 15 -21.83 48.77 8.09
N GLY A 16 -20.57 49.12 7.81
CA GLY A 16 -19.93 50.33 8.30
C GLY A 16 -18.76 50.75 7.40
N THR A 17 -19.03 51.73 6.53
CA THR A 17 -18.10 52.46 5.67
C THR A 17 -17.53 53.68 6.39
N LEU A 18 -16.34 54.17 5.92
CA LEU A 18 -15.84 55.54 5.72
C LEU A 18 -14.35 55.59 6.06
N ALA A 19 -13.43 55.76 5.14
CA ALA A 19 -12.98 56.96 4.37
C ALA A 19 -12.18 57.98 5.22
N GLY A 20 -10.98 58.27 4.79
CA GLY A 20 -10.15 59.36 5.30
C GLY A 20 -8.82 59.51 4.52
N CYS A 21 -8.77 60.51 3.66
CA CYS A 21 -7.67 60.94 2.79
C CYS A 21 -6.55 61.73 3.49
N GLY A 22 -5.42 61.85 2.79
CA GLY A 22 -4.57 63.06 2.83
C GLY A 22 -3.11 62.76 3.05
N GLY A 23 -2.29 62.93 2.09
CA GLY A 23 -1.53 64.06 1.52
C GLY A 23 -0.09 63.91 1.91
N GLY A 24 0.89 63.78 1.08
CA GLY A 24 1.51 64.63 0.12
C GLY A 24 2.85 65.21 0.61
N GLY A 25 3.96 65.04 -0.13
CA GLY A 25 5.19 65.79 0.11
C GLY A 25 6.47 65.22 -0.53
N ASN A 26 6.88 65.80 -1.61
CA ASN A 26 8.14 65.63 -2.38
C ASN A 26 9.40 65.88 -1.58
N GLY A 27 10.52 65.30 -2.04
CA GLY A 27 11.86 65.82 -1.76
C GLY A 27 12.98 64.92 -2.23
N ALA A 28 13.55 65.26 -3.40
CA ALA A 28 14.73 64.65 -4.00
C ALA A 28 16.04 65.08 -3.32
N ALA A 29 17.04 64.18 -3.33
CA ALA A 29 18.43 64.45 -3.78
C ALA A 29 19.39 63.33 -3.29
N SER A 30 20.09 62.72 -4.21
CA SER A 30 21.41 62.06 -4.03
C SER A 30 22.50 63.09 -4.11
N PRO A 31 23.82 62.91 -3.78
CA PRO A 31 24.60 61.72 -4.08
C PRO A 31 25.76 61.37 -3.10
N SER A 32 26.40 60.24 -3.45
CA SER A 32 27.83 59.87 -3.37
C SER A 32 28.48 59.43 -2.06
N GLY A 33 29.01 58.22 -2.09
CA GLY A 33 30.44 58.05 -1.95
C GLY A 33 30.93 57.13 -0.86
N ALA A 34 31.55 56.01 -1.30
CA ALA A 34 32.77 55.41 -0.74
C ALA A 34 32.64 54.21 0.22
N SER A 35 33.07 53.05 -0.36
CA SER A 35 34.07 52.10 0.15
C SER A 35 33.75 51.16 1.28
N GLU A 36 33.87 49.85 0.90
CA GLU A 36 33.99 48.63 1.71
C GLU A 36 35.02 48.71 2.86
N PRO A 37 34.86 47.79 3.85
CA PRO A 37 35.65 46.59 3.74
C PRO A 37 34.87 45.28 4.07
N ALA A 38 35.44 44.20 3.50
CA ALA A 38 35.06 42.82 3.53
C ALA A 38 34.97 42.20 4.93
N GLY A 39 34.10 41.22 5.03
CA GLY A 39 34.36 40.06 5.83
C GLY A 39 33.47 39.85 7.03
N THR A 40 32.46 39.01 6.87
CA THR A 40 32.22 37.83 7.74
C THR A 40 31.06 37.07 7.13
N SER A 41 31.33 35.82 6.77
CA SER A 41 30.30 34.86 6.38
C SER A 41 29.37 34.61 7.55
N ALA A 42 28.23 35.25 7.55
CA ALA A 42 27.11 34.91 8.41
C ALA A 42 26.45 33.68 7.77
N ALA A 43 26.37 32.58 8.53
CA ALA A 43 25.55 31.44 8.23
C ALA A 43 24.15 31.91 7.83
N GLY A 44 23.70 31.50 6.64
CA GLY A 44 22.43 31.96 6.09
C GLY A 44 21.26 31.63 7.01
N GLU A 45 20.58 32.66 7.49
CA GLU A 45 19.22 32.53 7.96
C GLU A 45 18.35 32.05 6.78
N ASN A 46 17.91 30.78 6.84
CA ASN A 46 16.89 30.25 5.93
C ASN A 46 15.53 30.88 6.27
N GLY A 47 15.38 32.16 6.07
CA GLY A 47 14.13 32.92 6.17
C GLY A 47 13.28 32.79 4.90
N GLY A 48 13.05 31.55 4.42
CA GLY A 48 12.10 31.27 3.33
C GLY A 48 10.66 31.55 3.75
N GLU A 49 9.82 31.91 2.76
CA GLU A 49 8.38 32.03 2.96
C GLU A 49 7.83 30.78 3.68
N LYS A 50 6.93 30.99 4.66
CA LYS A 50 6.30 29.88 5.39
C LYS A 50 5.33 29.14 4.49
N VAL A 51 5.61 27.87 4.24
CA VAL A 51 4.83 26.98 3.39
C VAL A 51 4.14 25.91 4.24
N THR A 52 2.91 25.61 3.91
CA THR A 52 2.22 24.44 4.46
C THR A 52 1.89 23.47 3.33
N ILE A 53 2.41 22.25 3.42
CA ILE A 53 2.05 21.13 2.53
C ILE A 53 1.14 20.14 3.24
N THR A 54 0.26 19.54 2.49
CA THR A 54 -0.68 18.52 2.97
C THR A 54 -0.23 17.16 2.49
N TYR A 55 -0.30 16.15 3.40
CA TYR A 55 0.01 14.76 3.08
C TYR A 55 -1.14 13.86 3.54
N TRP A 56 -1.68 13.07 2.63
CA TRP A 56 -2.71 12.09 2.95
C TRP A 56 -2.18 10.67 2.94
N ARG A 57 -2.54 9.92 3.97
CA ARG A 57 -2.10 8.54 4.17
C ARG A 57 -3.24 7.68 4.73
N HIS A 58 -3.28 6.39 4.38
CA HIS A 58 -4.18 5.43 5.03
C HIS A 58 -3.75 5.16 6.48
N ASP A 59 -4.66 4.65 7.28
CA ASP A 59 -4.39 4.25 8.64
C ASP A 59 -3.58 2.93 8.69
N ASN A 60 -2.52 2.95 9.44
CA ASN A 60 -1.72 1.83 9.94
C ASN A 60 -0.91 2.38 11.11
N GLU A 61 -1.07 1.81 12.29
CA GLU A 61 -0.52 2.37 13.52
C GLU A 61 1.00 2.54 13.45
N ALA A 62 1.74 1.51 13.02
CA ALA A 62 3.20 1.55 12.94
C ALA A 62 3.69 2.56 11.88
N GLU A 63 3.04 2.61 10.71
CA GLU A 63 3.38 3.53 9.64
C GLU A 63 3.08 4.98 10.00
N VAL A 64 1.94 5.24 10.62
CA VAL A 64 1.57 6.57 11.14
C VAL A 64 2.56 7.02 12.22
N LYS A 65 3.02 6.11 13.08
CA LYS A 65 4.06 6.39 14.09
C LYS A 65 5.38 6.78 13.42
N ALA A 66 5.84 6.03 12.43
CA ALA A 66 7.05 6.34 11.67
C ALA A 66 6.95 7.70 10.98
N LEU A 67 5.83 7.97 10.30
CA LEU A 67 5.58 9.24 9.62
C LEU A 67 5.59 10.43 10.59
N LYS A 68 4.97 10.30 11.76
CA LYS A 68 5.02 11.38 12.78
C LYS A 68 6.44 11.70 13.22
N GLN A 69 7.30 10.71 13.40
CA GLN A 69 8.72 10.92 13.72
C GLN A 69 9.46 11.60 12.57
N LEU A 70 9.25 11.15 11.33
CA LEU A 70 9.87 11.70 10.13
C LEU A 70 9.39 13.14 9.84
N ILE A 71 8.11 13.43 10.04
CA ILE A 71 7.58 14.80 9.91
C ILE A 71 8.20 15.72 10.97
N ALA A 72 8.31 15.28 12.21
CA ALA A 72 8.91 16.08 13.28
C ALA A 72 10.38 16.40 12.98
N SER A 73 11.16 15.42 12.53
CA SER A 73 12.57 15.62 12.15
C SER A 73 12.73 16.48 10.88
N PHE A 74 11.82 16.32 9.91
CA PHE A 74 11.78 17.17 8.71
C PHE A 74 11.55 18.63 9.08
N GLN A 75 10.52 18.92 9.88
CA GLN A 75 10.18 20.28 10.29
C GLN A 75 11.27 20.93 11.17
N ALA A 76 12.02 20.13 11.94
CA ALA A 76 13.18 20.63 12.68
C ALA A 76 14.30 21.10 11.74
N LYS A 77 14.50 20.42 10.60
CA LYS A 77 15.50 20.78 9.59
C LYS A 77 15.01 21.88 8.64
N TYR A 78 13.71 21.91 8.33
CA TYR A 78 13.08 22.87 7.42
C TYR A 78 11.99 23.65 8.16
N PRO A 79 12.36 24.60 9.06
CA PRO A 79 11.41 25.27 9.95
C PRO A 79 10.41 26.19 9.23
N ASN A 80 10.66 26.49 7.98
CA ASN A 80 9.75 27.24 7.10
C ASN A 80 8.68 26.33 6.44
N VAL A 81 8.79 25.00 6.52
CA VAL A 81 7.83 24.07 5.92
C VAL A 81 7.05 23.32 7.02
N THR A 82 5.75 23.46 6.99
CA THR A 82 4.84 22.71 7.86
C THR A 82 4.17 21.58 7.07
N VAL A 83 4.21 20.36 7.59
CA VAL A 83 3.51 19.22 6.98
C VAL A 83 2.26 18.90 7.79
N LYS A 84 1.09 18.98 7.15
CA LYS A 84 -0.20 18.57 7.71
C LYS A 84 -0.58 17.18 7.18
N MET A 85 -0.36 16.17 8.01
CA MET A 85 -0.76 14.79 7.65
C MET A 85 -2.21 14.54 8.04
N GLU A 86 -2.98 14.00 7.10
CA GLU A 86 -4.31 13.44 7.32
C GLU A 86 -4.27 11.92 7.19
N VAL A 87 -4.82 11.24 8.19
CA VAL A 87 -4.93 9.78 8.24
C VAL A 87 -6.36 9.38 7.93
N ILE A 88 -6.53 8.52 6.95
CA ILE A 88 -7.83 8.12 6.39
C ILE A 88 -7.98 6.60 6.59
N PRO A 89 -9.15 6.08 6.98
CA PRO A 89 -9.37 4.65 7.06
C PRO A 89 -9.01 3.94 5.74
N TYR A 90 -8.28 2.82 5.83
CA TYR A 90 -7.78 2.10 4.65
C TYR A 90 -8.88 1.78 3.63
N ALA A 91 -10.04 1.34 4.12
CA ALA A 91 -11.16 0.99 3.25
C ALA A 91 -11.71 2.18 2.42
N ASP A 92 -11.58 3.40 2.91
CA ASP A 92 -12.09 4.62 2.29
C ASP A 92 -11.01 5.38 1.51
N TYR A 93 -9.74 5.05 1.73
CA TYR A 93 -8.60 5.84 1.29
C TYR A 93 -8.62 6.09 -0.21
N GLU A 94 -8.69 5.04 -1.00
CA GLU A 94 -8.63 5.12 -2.47
C GLU A 94 -9.82 5.89 -3.07
N THR A 95 -11.00 5.71 -2.49
CA THR A 95 -12.20 6.45 -2.91
C THR A 95 -12.09 7.93 -2.61
N LYS A 96 -11.55 8.28 -1.43
CA LYS A 96 -11.35 9.67 -1.02
C LYS A 96 -10.31 10.38 -1.89
N ILE A 97 -9.18 9.72 -2.18
CA ILE A 97 -8.14 10.27 -3.08
C ILE A 97 -8.73 10.56 -4.46
N ARG A 98 -9.42 9.61 -5.08
CA ARG A 98 -10.02 9.80 -6.42
C ARG A 98 -11.03 10.93 -6.44
N THR A 99 -11.88 11.00 -5.42
CA THR A 99 -12.85 12.09 -5.29
C THR A 99 -12.19 13.45 -5.15
N ALA A 100 -11.14 13.55 -4.35
CA ALA A 100 -10.39 14.79 -4.14
C ALA A 100 -9.66 15.24 -5.42
N LEU A 101 -9.01 14.31 -6.14
CA LEU A 101 -8.36 14.59 -7.42
C LEU A 101 -9.36 15.11 -8.45
N ALA A 102 -10.52 14.46 -8.59
CA ALA A 102 -11.59 14.90 -9.50
C ALA A 102 -12.18 16.27 -9.11
N GLY A 103 -12.23 16.56 -7.81
CA GLY A 103 -12.75 17.83 -7.26
C GLY A 103 -11.75 18.97 -7.17
N GLY A 104 -10.50 18.80 -7.61
CA GLY A 104 -9.45 19.82 -7.49
C GLY A 104 -9.03 20.12 -6.04
N LYS A 105 -9.17 19.15 -5.13
CA LYS A 105 -8.91 19.28 -3.69
C LYS A 105 -7.95 18.19 -3.17
N ALA A 106 -7.11 17.66 -4.05
CA ALA A 106 -6.12 16.68 -3.65
C ALA A 106 -5.04 17.29 -2.72
N PRO A 107 -4.42 16.49 -1.85
CA PRO A 107 -3.26 16.95 -1.06
C PRO A 107 -2.06 17.24 -1.95
N ASP A 108 -1.04 17.90 -1.41
CA ASP A 108 0.23 18.12 -2.12
C ASP A 108 0.97 16.81 -2.33
N VAL A 109 0.98 15.95 -1.31
CA VAL A 109 1.56 14.62 -1.33
C VAL A 109 0.52 13.58 -0.93
N MET A 110 0.49 12.45 -1.63
CA MET A 110 -0.37 11.34 -1.27
C MET A 110 0.41 10.03 -1.16
N GLY A 111 0.02 9.19 -0.20
CA GLY A 111 0.40 7.78 -0.20
C GLY A 111 -0.26 7.07 -1.37
N ILE A 112 0.47 6.23 -2.08
CA ILE A 112 -0.05 5.51 -3.24
C ILE A 112 0.42 4.05 -3.22
N ASP A 113 -0.51 3.13 -3.43
CA ASP A 113 -0.15 1.73 -3.66
C ASP A 113 0.38 1.57 -5.09
N GLY A 114 1.49 0.85 -5.26
CA GLY A 114 2.25 0.74 -6.51
C GLY A 114 1.42 0.54 -7.78
N PRO A 115 0.46 -0.39 -7.84
CA PRO A 115 -0.28 -0.66 -9.07
C PRO A 115 -1.21 0.47 -9.53
N PHE A 116 -1.52 1.43 -8.65
CA PHE A 116 -2.31 2.62 -9.04
C PHE A 116 -1.46 3.71 -9.69
N VAL A 117 -0.13 3.64 -9.62
CA VAL A 117 0.78 4.65 -10.19
C VAL A 117 0.49 4.90 -11.66
N ALA A 118 0.40 3.86 -12.48
CA ALA A 118 0.12 3.99 -13.91
C ALA A 118 -1.25 4.66 -14.19
N SER A 119 -2.26 4.37 -13.36
CA SER A 119 -3.59 4.97 -13.49
C SER A 119 -3.58 6.47 -13.20
N TYR A 120 -2.93 6.89 -12.12
CA TYR A 120 -2.83 8.31 -11.76
C TYR A 120 -1.91 9.09 -12.70
N ALA A 121 -0.81 8.49 -13.14
CA ALA A 121 0.10 9.08 -14.13
C ALA A 121 -0.61 9.27 -15.48
N HIS A 122 -1.40 8.29 -15.94
CA HIS A 122 -2.17 8.37 -17.17
C HIS A 122 -3.22 9.49 -17.15
N GLN A 123 -3.81 9.74 -15.98
CA GLN A 123 -4.80 10.81 -15.76
C GLN A 123 -4.19 12.19 -15.52
N ASP A 124 -2.86 12.33 -15.64
CA ASP A 124 -2.11 13.57 -15.30
C ASP A 124 -2.41 14.07 -13.87
N ALA A 125 -2.69 13.13 -12.94
CA ALA A 125 -3.05 13.42 -11.56
C ALA A 125 -1.83 13.60 -10.64
N ILE A 126 -0.69 13.05 -11.02
CA ILE A 126 0.59 13.12 -10.30
C ILE A 126 1.69 13.64 -11.23
N VAL A 127 2.81 14.08 -10.68
CA VAL A 127 3.94 14.59 -11.45
C VAL A 127 5.04 13.53 -11.59
N PRO A 128 5.78 13.49 -12.73
CA PRO A 128 6.95 12.64 -12.85
C PRO A 128 8.07 13.14 -11.93
N LEU A 129 8.85 12.20 -11.38
CA LEU A 129 9.89 12.48 -10.39
C LEU A 129 11.33 12.40 -10.94
N ASP A 130 11.50 12.14 -12.25
CA ASP A 130 12.82 11.92 -12.86
C ASP A 130 13.78 13.09 -12.59
N ASP A 131 13.35 14.33 -12.83
CA ASP A 131 14.16 15.52 -12.64
C ASP A 131 14.51 15.75 -11.15
N TYR A 132 13.61 15.37 -10.26
CA TYR A 132 13.83 15.45 -8.81
C TYR A 132 14.85 14.41 -8.34
N PHE A 133 14.73 13.17 -8.81
CA PHE A 133 15.72 12.13 -8.53
C PHE A 133 17.09 12.47 -9.10
N ALA A 134 17.16 13.07 -10.29
CA ALA A 134 18.40 13.49 -10.91
C ALA A 134 19.12 14.60 -10.11
N GLN A 135 18.38 15.44 -9.39
CA GLN A 135 18.96 16.53 -8.61
C GLN A 135 19.53 16.05 -7.26
N ASN A 136 18.80 15.25 -6.51
CA ASN A 136 19.16 14.90 -5.15
C ASN A 136 18.54 13.58 -4.66
N GLY A 137 17.98 12.78 -5.57
CA GLY A 137 17.48 11.46 -5.29
C GLY A 137 18.54 10.39 -5.54
N ASP A 138 18.19 9.17 -5.20
CA ASP A 138 19.07 8.01 -5.22
C ASP A 138 18.33 6.83 -5.88
N LEU A 139 18.03 7.00 -7.17
CA LEU A 139 17.17 6.07 -7.91
C LEU A 139 17.79 4.68 -8.05
N ASP A 140 19.11 4.61 -8.18
CA ASP A 140 19.82 3.33 -8.34
C ASP A 140 19.89 2.53 -7.04
N ASP A 141 19.66 3.16 -5.89
CA ASP A 141 19.54 2.49 -4.61
C ASP A 141 18.17 1.79 -4.42
N ILE A 142 17.20 2.05 -5.29
CA ILE A 142 15.88 1.41 -5.26
C ILE A 142 15.96 0.07 -5.98
N THR A 143 15.42 -1.00 -5.35
CA THR A 143 15.38 -2.34 -5.96
C THR A 143 14.70 -2.32 -7.32
N ALA A 144 15.24 -3.08 -8.27
CA ALA A 144 14.75 -3.05 -9.65
C ALA A 144 13.25 -3.40 -9.78
N PRO A 145 12.69 -4.42 -9.08
CA PRO A 145 11.27 -4.73 -9.16
C PRO A 145 10.37 -3.60 -8.64
N VAL A 146 10.79 -2.93 -7.54
CA VAL A 146 10.05 -1.78 -7.01
C VAL A 146 10.09 -0.63 -8.01
N ARG A 147 11.26 -0.28 -8.53
CA ARG A 147 11.42 0.76 -9.54
C ARG A 147 10.57 0.50 -10.78
N GLU A 148 10.55 -0.73 -11.28
CA GLU A 148 9.71 -1.13 -12.42
C GLU A 148 8.22 -0.89 -12.12
N SER A 149 7.74 -1.24 -10.93
CA SER A 149 6.34 -1.03 -10.53
C SER A 149 5.93 0.45 -10.46
N LEU A 150 6.89 1.37 -10.33
CA LEU A 150 6.68 2.82 -10.25
C LEU A 150 6.93 3.53 -11.58
N THR A 151 7.33 2.78 -12.62
CA THR A 151 7.62 3.30 -13.94
C THR A 151 6.41 3.17 -14.85
N TYR A 152 6.03 4.26 -15.49
CA TYR A 152 5.00 4.30 -16.53
C TYR A 152 5.42 5.24 -17.64
N LYS A 153 5.38 4.78 -18.92
CA LYS A 153 5.87 5.52 -20.10
C LYS A 153 7.27 6.08 -19.89
N ASP A 154 8.18 5.21 -19.46
CA ASP A 154 9.61 5.48 -19.23
C ASP A 154 9.92 6.58 -18.23
N LYS A 155 8.96 6.91 -17.35
CA LYS A 155 9.11 7.87 -16.26
C LYS A 155 8.80 7.27 -14.91
N ILE A 156 9.49 7.74 -13.88
CA ILE A 156 9.25 7.42 -12.48
C ILE A 156 8.19 8.38 -11.91
N TRP A 157 7.16 7.88 -11.22
CA TRP A 157 6.02 8.68 -10.80
C TRP A 157 5.80 8.72 -9.29
N ALA A 158 6.52 7.91 -8.54
CA ALA A 158 6.44 7.91 -7.09
C ALA A 158 7.77 7.49 -6.46
N ALA A 159 7.97 7.81 -5.19
CA ALA A 159 9.12 7.42 -4.38
C ALA A 159 8.70 6.35 -3.36
N PRO A 160 9.37 5.19 -3.28
CA PRO A 160 8.92 4.07 -2.46
C PRO A 160 9.24 4.27 -0.98
N LEU A 161 8.28 3.87 -0.12
CA LEU A 161 8.46 3.74 1.32
C LEU A 161 9.02 2.36 1.69
N ASN A 162 8.50 1.32 1.03
CA ASN A 162 8.81 -0.08 1.32
C ASN A 162 8.57 -0.99 0.13
N ASP A 163 9.11 -2.19 0.20
CA ASP A 163 8.66 -3.36 -0.53
C ASP A 163 7.74 -4.20 0.36
N ALA A 164 6.91 -5.06 -0.22
CA ALA A 164 5.99 -5.91 0.51
C ALA A 164 5.77 -7.25 -0.19
N SER A 165 5.81 -8.31 0.59
CA SER A 165 5.33 -9.63 0.20
C SER A 165 4.61 -10.29 1.38
N VAL A 166 3.96 -11.42 1.15
CA VAL A 166 3.26 -12.16 2.22
C VAL A 166 3.84 -13.55 2.39
N ALA A 167 3.78 -14.05 3.62
CA ALA A 167 4.19 -15.39 4.01
C ALA A 167 3.08 -16.08 4.79
N MET A 168 3.21 -17.36 5.04
CA MET A 168 2.30 -18.13 5.85
C MET A 168 2.59 -17.91 7.34
N PHE A 169 1.60 -17.40 8.09
CA PHE A 169 1.56 -17.47 9.55
C PHE A 169 0.77 -18.71 9.97
N TYR A 170 1.26 -19.40 10.98
CA TYR A 170 0.55 -20.57 11.53
C TYR A 170 0.61 -20.60 13.05
N ASN A 171 -0.44 -21.17 13.66
CA ASN A 171 -0.55 -21.35 15.09
C ASN A 171 0.07 -22.70 15.49
N LYS A 172 1.27 -22.69 16.08
CA LYS A 172 2.03 -23.88 16.47
C LYS A 172 1.22 -24.79 17.38
N LYS A 173 0.54 -24.22 18.37
CA LYS A 173 -0.24 -24.99 19.32
C LYS A 173 -1.37 -25.79 18.65
N LEU A 174 -2.10 -25.17 17.71
CA LEU A 174 -3.15 -25.88 16.97
C LEU A 174 -2.59 -26.99 16.10
N PHE A 175 -1.40 -26.82 15.54
CA PHE A 175 -0.69 -27.87 14.79
C PHE A 175 -0.29 -29.02 15.70
N GLU A 176 0.34 -28.73 16.82
CA GLU A 176 0.80 -29.72 17.81
C GLU A 176 -0.37 -30.49 18.41
N ASP A 177 -1.44 -29.82 18.84
CA ASP A 177 -2.64 -30.42 19.41
C ASP A 177 -3.32 -31.41 18.43
N LYS A 178 -3.13 -31.24 17.11
CA LYS A 178 -3.68 -32.11 16.06
C LYS A 178 -2.63 -33.06 15.47
N GLY A 179 -1.41 -33.08 15.98
CA GLY A 179 -0.35 -33.97 15.48
C GLY A 179 0.06 -33.64 14.03
N ILE A 180 -0.02 -32.37 13.64
CA ILE A 180 0.36 -31.91 12.31
C ILE A 180 1.83 -31.49 12.35
N PRO A 181 2.70 -31.97 11.42
CA PRO A 181 4.07 -31.50 11.31
C PRO A 181 4.11 -29.99 11.11
N LEU A 182 5.08 -29.32 11.76
CA LEU A 182 5.27 -27.89 11.54
C LEU A 182 5.86 -27.64 10.15
N PRO A 183 5.40 -26.59 9.44
CA PRO A 183 5.96 -26.20 8.16
C PRO A 183 7.45 -25.83 8.28
N SER A 184 8.21 -26.12 7.22
CA SER A 184 9.62 -25.73 7.13
C SER A 184 9.77 -24.20 7.06
N GLN A 185 10.85 -23.70 7.62
CA GLN A 185 11.25 -22.29 7.47
C GLN A 185 12.10 -22.07 6.22
N ASN A 186 12.49 -23.14 5.51
CA ASN A 186 13.25 -23.03 4.26
C ASN A 186 12.30 -22.60 3.13
N PRO A 187 12.53 -21.45 2.45
CA PRO A 187 11.69 -20.99 1.36
C PRO A 187 11.50 -21.99 0.20
N GLU A 188 12.44 -22.88 -0.01
CA GLU A 188 12.38 -23.89 -1.08
C GLU A 188 11.45 -25.05 -0.75
N GLU A 189 11.10 -25.22 0.55
CA GLU A 189 10.24 -26.27 1.07
C GLU A 189 8.82 -25.80 1.40
N ALA A 190 8.33 -24.80 0.64
CA ALA A 190 6.98 -24.29 0.79
C ALA A 190 5.94 -25.38 0.60
N TRP A 191 4.95 -25.41 1.49
CA TRP A 191 3.82 -26.35 1.40
C TRP A 191 2.98 -26.12 0.15
N THR A 192 2.40 -27.19 -0.38
CA THR A 192 1.41 -27.07 -1.46
C THR A 192 0.06 -26.62 -0.92
N TRP A 193 -0.81 -26.15 -1.80
CA TRP A 193 -2.20 -25.81 -1.48
C TRP A 193 -2.93 -26.96 -0.78
N GLU A 194 -2.72 -28.21 -1.25
CA GLU A 194 -3.33 -29.41 -0.70
C GLU A 194 -2.82 -29.68 0.72
N GLN A 195 -1.52 -29.54 0.97
CA GLN A 195 -0.94 -29.69 2.31
C GLN A 195 -1.53 -28.71 3.31
N VAL A 196 -1.68 -27.43 2.88
CA VAL A 196 -2.30 -26.39 3.72
C VAL A 196 -3.77 -26.69 3.97
N ARG A 197 -4.53 -27.05 2.93
CA ARG A 197 -5.94 -27.45 3.06
C ARG A 197 -6.12 -28.64 4.02
N ASP A 198 -5.29 -29.66 3.90
CA ASP A 198 -5.41 -30.88 4.70
C ASP A 198 -5.04 -30.63 6.17
N ALA A 199 -4.06 -29.75 6.42
CA ALA A 199 -3.76 -29.27 7.76
C ALA A 199 -4.92 -28.45 8.34
N ALA A 200 -5.44 -27.52 7.56
CA ALA A 200 -6.58 -26.70 7.94
C ALA A 200 -7.82 -27.54 8.25
N ALA A 201 -8.07 -28.62 7.49
CA ALA A 201 -9.19 -29.52 7.73
C ALA A 201 -9.09 -30.24 9.09
N LYS A 202 -7.88 -30.61 9.53
CA LYS A 202 -7.66 -31.20 10.85
C LYS A 202 -7.84 -30.21 11.99
N ILE A 203 -7.48 -28.94 11.75
CA ILE A 203 -7.57 -27.85 12.74
C ILE A 203 -9.02 -27.39 12.89
N ASN A 204 -9.77 -27.31 11.79
CA ASN A 204 -11.06 -26.65 11.72
C ASN A 204 -12.10 -27.31 12.64
N ASP A 205 -12.55 -26.57 13.65
CA ASP A 205 -13.56 -26.97 14.62
C ASP A 205 -14.51 -25.79 14.92
N PRO A 206 -15.46 -25.51 14.00
CA PRO A 206 -16.38 -24.38 14.14
C PRO A 206 -17.25 -24.44 15.40
N ALA A 207 -17.52 -25.66 15.95
CA ALA A 207 -18.29 -25.80 17.18
C ALA A 207 -17.59 -25.17 18.37
N HIS A 208 -16.25 -25.18 18.41
CA HIS A 208 -15.42 -24.53 19.40
C HIS A 208 -14.86 -23.18 18.93
N LYS A 209 -15.34 -22.64 17.78
CA LYS A 209 -14.88 -21.38 17.18
C LYS A 209 -13.37 -21.41 16.82
N ILE A 210 -12.87 -22.57 16.41
CA ILE A 210 -11.54 -22.74 15.87
C ILE A 210 -11.66 -22.87 14.35
N TYR A 211 -10.89 -22.08 13.61
CA TYR A 211 -10.94 -21.99 12.16
C TYR A 211 -9.65 -22.52 11.55
N GLY A 212 -9.76 -23.20 10.42
CA GLY A 212 -8.61 -23.84 9.77
C GLY A 212 -7.70 -22.83 9.07
N TRP A 213 -8.25 -22.09 8.12
CA TRP A 213 -7.46 -21.27 7.21
C TRP A 213 -8.19 -19.99 6.80
N ASP A 214 -7.51 -18.85 6.87
CA ASP A 214 -7.85 -17.64 6.13
C ASP A 214 -6.94 -17.53 4.90
N PRO A 215 -7.44 -17.91 3.71
CA PRO A 215 -6.61 -17.97 2.52
C PRO A 215 -6.35 -16.62 1.86
N ALA A 216 -7.10 -15.56 2.18
CA ALA A 216 -7.03 -14.31 1.44
C ALA A 216 -7.62 -13.07 2.16
N TRP A 217 -7.39 -12.93 3.45
CA TRP A 217 -7.91 -11.80 4.26
C TRP A 217 -9.42 -11.65 4.16
N GLY A 218 -10.11 -12.80 4.18
CA GLY A 218 -11.55 -12.85 4.01
C GLY A 218 -12.00 -12.70 2.56
N LEU A 219 -13.30 -12.46 2.38
CA LEU A 219 -13.96 -12.37 1.07
C LEU A 219 -14.41 -10.94 0.70
N GLY A 220 -14.01 -9.94 1.50
CA GLY A 220 -14.41 -8.54 1.28
C GLY A 220 -13.88 -7.94 -0.02
N PRO A 221 -14.49 -6.83 -0.46
CA PRO A 221 -14.00 -6.05 -1.58
C PRO A 221 -12.75 -5.27 -1.20
N GLY A 222 -12.10 -4.68 -2.19
CA GLY A 222 -10.98 -3.76 -2.01
C GLY A 222 -9.64 -4.29 -2.44
N GLU A 223 -8.64 -3.42 -2.45
CA GLU A 223 -7.34 -3.69 -3.03
C GLU A 223 -6.56 -4.77 -2.26
N GLY A 224 -6.62 -4.77 -0.93
CA GLY A 224 -5.98 -5.83 -0.15
C GLY A 224 -6.46 -7.22 -0.51
N SER A 225 -7.75 -7.35 -0.80
CA SER A 225 -8.36 -8.59 -1.29
C SER A 225 -7.84 -8.99 -2.68
N ALA A 226 -7.76 -8.05 -3.62
CA ALA A 226 -7.20 -8.30 -4.95
C ALA A 226 -5.71 -8.70 -4.88
N PHE A 227 -4.93 -8.00 -4.07
CA PHE A 227 -3.50 -8.24 -3.85
C PHE A 227 -3.19 -9.71 -3.52
N VAL A 228 -3.90 -10.29 -2.56
CA VAL A 228 -3.64 -11.66 -2.13
C VAL A 228 -4.31 -12.71 -3.03
N LYS A 229 -5.47 -12.41 -3.63
CA LYS A 229 -6.21 -13.35 -4.48
C LYS A 229 -5.52 -13.58 -5.83
N MET A 230 -4.89 -12.57 -6.42
CA MET A 230 -4.11 -12.71 -7.66
C MET A 230 -3.02 -13.78 -7.54
N THR A 231 -2.49 -13.98 -6.34
CA THR A 231 -1.46 -14.98 -6.06
C THR A 231 -1.89 -16.39 -6.43
N TYR A 232 -3.14 -16.77 -6.18
CA TYR A 232 -3.65 -18.09 -6.54
C TYR A 232 -3.62 -18.34 -8.05
N LEU A 233 -3.97 -17.32 -8.85
CA LEU A 233 -3.89 -17.41 -10.30
C LEU A 233 -2.44 -17.67 -10.76
N TRP A 234 -1.49 -16.88 -10.24
CA TRP A 234 -0.08 -17.02 -10.59
C TRP A 234 0.54 -18.33 -10.11
N GLN A 235 0.18 -18.78 -8.92
CA GLN A 235 0.66 -20.06 -8.36
C GLN A 235 0.19 -21.25 -9.19
N ALA A 236 -1.02 -21.21 -9.74
CA ALA A 236 -1.50 -22.21 -10.68
C ALA A 236 -0.81 -22.15 -12.05
N GLY A 237 -0.10 -21.06 -12.36
CA GLY A 237 0.57 -20.84 -13.64
C GLY A 237 -0.15 -19.92 -14.61
N ALA A 238 -1.32 -19.37 -14.20
CA ALA A 238 -2.08 -18.43 -15.01
C ALA A 238 -1.45 -17.03 -15.01
N GLU A 239 -1.80 -16.25 -16.04
CA GLU A 239 -1.56 -14.82 -16.10
C GLU A 239 -2.90 -14.06 -16.07
N ILE A 240 -2.88 -12.79 -15.64
CA ILE A 240 -4.08 -11.96 -15.62
C ILE A 240 -4.25 -11.26 -16.97
N LEU A 241 -3.15 -10.79 -17.54
CA LEU A 241 -3.09 -10.09 -18.82
C LEU A 241 -2.09 -10.76 -19.76
N SER A 242 -2.21 -10.47 -21.06
CA SER A 242 -1.17 -10.74 -22.05
C SER A 242 0.15 -10.05 -21.69
N PRO A 243 1.31 -10.52 -22.20
CA PRO A 243 2.61 -9.90 -21.91
C PRO A 243 2.71 -8.42 -22.28
N ASP A 244 1.94 -7.98 -23.27
CA ASP A 244 1.85 -6.57 -23.70
C ASP A 244 0.80 -5.76 -22.91
N GLY A 245 0.12 -6.40 -21.95
CA GLY A 245 -0.89 -5.77 -21.10
C GLY A 245 -2.18 -5.37 -21.80
N GLN A 246 -2.45 -5.88 -23.02
CA GLN A 246 -3.54 -5.39 -23.87
C GLN A 246 -4.85 -6.17 -23.76
N THR A 247 -4.84 -7.39 -23.24
CA THR A 247 -6.02 -8.24 -23.09
C THR A 247 -5.91 -9.20 -21.91
N ALA A 248 -7.03 -9.52 -21.28
CA ALA A 248 -7.16 -10.61 -20.33
C ALA A 248 -7.57 -11.92 -21.01
N LYS A 249 -8.16 -11.83 -22.21
CA LYS A 249 -8.62 -13.00 -22.97
C LYS A 249 -7.44 -13.87 -23.41
N GLY A 250 -7.55 -15.18 -23.20
CA GLY A 250 -6.50 -16.16 -23.46
C GLY A 250 -5.53 -16.33 -22.26
N TYR A 251 -5.66 -15.54 -21.23
CA TYR A 251 -4.79 -15.53 -20.04
C TYR A 251 -5.59 -15.78 -18.77
N LEU A 252 -6.50 -14.89 -18.41
CA LEU A 252 -7.34 -15.04 -17.22
C LEU A 252 -8.39 -16.17 -17.40
N ASP A 253 -8.75 -16.51 -18.61
CA ASP A 253 -9.66 -17.62 -18.95
C ASP A 253 -8.95 -18.94 -19.27
N SER A 254 -7.65 -19.04 -18.95
CA SER A 254 -6.86 -20.27 -19.10
C SER A 254 -7.32 -21.41 -18.21
N ALA A 255 -6.91 -22.63 -18.50
CA ALA A 255 -7.20 -23.81 -17.70
C ALA A 255 -6.62 -23.69 -16.27
N GLU A 256 -5.44 -23.10 -16.17
CA GLU A 256 -4.73 -22.84 -14.91
C GLU A 256 -5.51 -21.85 -14.03
N ALA A 257 -6.04 -20.76 -14.61
CA ALA A 257 -6.88 -19.81 -13.88
C ALA A 257 -8.17 -20.48 -13.36
N LYS A 258 -8.82 -21.29 -14.18
CA LYS A 258 -10.02 -22.04 -13.78
C LYS A 258 -9.72 -23.07 -12.69
N LYS A 259 -8.55 -23.75 -12.75
CA LYS A 259 -8.06 -24.62 -11.67
C LYS A 259 -7.95 -23.86 -10.36
N ALA A 260 -7.28 -22.69 -10.37
CA ALA A 260 -7.10 -21.85 -9.19
C ALA A 260 -8.43 -21.43 -8.56
N LEU A 261 -9.36 -20.97 -9.39
CA LEU A 261 -10.70 -20.53 -8.95
C LEU A 261 -11.53 -21.69 -8.40
N THR A 262 -11.47 -22.85 -9.02
CA THR A 262 -12.15 -24.07 -8.53
C THR A 262 -11.60 -24.49 -7.18
N PHE A 263 -10.26 -24.53 -7.03
CA PHE A 263 -9.63 -24.82 -5.75
C PHE A 263 -10.04 -23.82 -4.68
N PHE A 264 -9.90 -22.52 -4.97
CA PHE A 264 -10.23 -21.47 -4.02
C PHE A 264 -11.70 -21.49 -3.60
N GLY A 265 -12.62 -21.64 -4.54
CA GLY A 265 -14.05 -21.78 -4.27
C GLY A 265 -14.36 -23.01 -3.41
N GLY A 266 -13.67 -24.12 -3.65
CA GLY A 266 -13.79 -25.37 -2.90
C GLY A 266 -13.37 -25.24 -1.42
N LEU A 267 -12.46 -24.34 -1.08
CA LEU A 267 -12.08 -24.09 0.32
C LEU A 267 -13.26 -23.62 1.17
N TYR A 268 -14.16 -22.85 0.58
CA TYR A 268 -15.35 -22.28 1.25
C TYR A 268 -16.61 -23.13 1.10
N ASN A 269 -16.77 -23.78 -0.05
CA ASN A 269 -18.03 -24.44 -0.41
C ASN A 269 -18.02 -25.96 -0.16
N ASP A 270 -16.91 -26.62 -0.44
CA ASP A 270 -16.79 -28.08 -0.40
C ASP A 270 -16.13 -28.56 0.88
N SER A 271 -14.85 -28.22 1.06
CA SER A 271 -14.07 -28.62 2.24
C SER A 271 -14.41 -27.80 3.49
N LYS A 272 -14.94 -26.58 3.31
CA LYS A 272 -15.35 -25.67 4.38
C LYS A 272 -14.23 -25.37 5.40
N VAL A 273 -12.98 -25.43 4.96
CA VAL A 273 -11.81 -25.15 5.83
C VAL A 273 -11.55 -23.67 5.97
N ALA A 274 -12.08 -22.87 5.03
CA ALA A 274 -12.06 -21.42 5.07
C ALA A 274 -13.47 -20.90 5.46
N PRO A 275 -13.61 -20.14 6.54
CA PRO A 275 -14.88 -19.55 6.92
C PRO A 275 -15.21 -18.35 6.02
N LYS A 276 -16.50 -18.13 5.75
CA LYS A 276 -16.95 -16.96 4.99
C LYS A 276 -16.79 -15.66 5.78
N GLU A 277 -16.84 -15.76 7.10
CA GLU A 277 -16.65 -14.67 8.05
C GLU A 277 -15.75 -15.16 9.18
N LEU A 278 -14.75 -14.38 9.51
CA LEU A 278 -13.88 -14.57 10.67
C LEU A 278 -14.22 -13.52 11.73
N PRO A 279 -14.20 -13.87 13.02
CA PRO A 279 -14.22 -12.86 14.06
C PRO A 279 -12.98 -11.98 13.95
N PRO A 280 -13.06 -10.71 14.38
CA PRO A 280 -11.88 -9.87 14.50
C PRO A 280 -10.79 -10.59 15.31
N GLU A 281 -9.53 -10.35 14.93
CA GLU A 281 -8.37 -10.87 15.65
C GLU A 281 -8.37 -12.41 15.82
N ALA A 282 -8.91 -13.14 14.82
CA ALA A 282 -9.04 -14.60 14.91
C ALA A 282 -7.67 -15.28 15.08
N PHE A 283 -6.66 -14.84 14.36
CA PHE A 283 -5.31 -15.40 14.47
C PHE A 283 -4.65 -14.98 15.80
N GLU A 284 -4.70 -13.72 16.15
CA GLU A 284 -4.09 -13.13 17.34
C GLU A 284 -4.70 -13.68 18.63
N SER A 285 -5.98 -14.05 18.59
CA SER A 285 -6.66 -14.72 19.71
C SER A 285 -6.43 -16.23 19.77
N GLY A 286 -5.58 -16.77 18.88
CA GLY A 286 -5.26 -18.20 18.80
C GLY A 286 -6.36 -19.09 18.24
N LYS A 287 -7.37 -18.51 17.57
CA LYS A 287 -8.54 -19.23 17.04
C LYS A 287 -8.44 -19.58 15.56
N LEU A 288 -7.41 -19.13 14.88
CA LEU A 288 -7.17 -19.44 13.48
C LEU A 288 -5.85 -20.19 13.32
N GLY A 289 -5.89 -21.29 12.56
CA GLY A 289 -4.73 -22.17 12.35
C GLY A 289 -3.71 -21.59 11.41
N ILE A 290 -4.17 -21.09 10.26
CA ILE A 290 -3.31 -20.65 9.16
C ILE A 290 -3.85 -19.34 8.58
N ALA A 291 -2.95 -18.37 8.38
CA ALA A 291 -3.22 -17.11 7.70
C ALA A 291 -2.05 -16.73 6.79
N MET A 292 -2.25 -15.78 5.86
CA MET A 292 -1.15 -15.12 5.19
C MET A 292 -1.02 -13.68 5.72
N ASN A 293 0.21 -13.20 5.86
CA ASN A 293 0.43 -11.79 6.20
C ASN A 293 1.85 -11.35 5.82
N GLY A 294 2.07 -10.05 5.82
CA GLY A 294 3.39 -9.47 5.59
C GLY A 294 4.17 -9.19 6.88
N PRO A 295 5.40 -8.68 6.77
CA PRO A 295 6.24 -8.37 7.93
C PRO A 295 5.63 -7.26 8.83
N TRP A 296 4.76 -6.40 8.28
CA TRP A 296 3.99 -5.39 9.04
C TRP A 296 3.10 -5.97 10.14
N PHE A 297 2.83 -7.27 10.11
CA PHE A 297 2.05 -7.95 11.14
C PHE A 297 2.87 -8.30 12.38
N LEU A 298 4.21 -8.36 12.25
CA LEU A 298 5.09 -8.67 13.38
C LEU A 298 4.97 -7.66 14.52
N PRO A 299 5.02 -6.34 14.29
CA PRO A 299 4.77 -5.36 15.34
C PRO A 299 3.40 -5.49 16.01
N VAL A 300 2.36 -5.85 15.27
CA VAL A 300 1.01 -6.08 15.82
C VAL A 300 1.04 -7.22 16.83
N LEU A 301 1.58 -8.37 16.44
CA LEU A 301 1.70 -9.53 17.34
C LEU A 301 2.59 -9.24 18.55
N GLN A 302 3.71 -8.56 18.35
CA GLN A 302 4.70 -8.30 19.39
C GLN A 302 4.25 -7.23 20.40
N ASN A 303 3.52 -6.22 19.95
CA ASN A 303 3.14 -5.07 20.78
C ASN A 303 1.73 -5.18 21.36
N ASN A 304 0.75 -5.61 20.54
CA ASN A 304 -0.65 -5.61 20.92
C ASN A 304 -1.10 -6.98 21.47
N PHE A 305 -0.49 -8.08 21.00
CA PHE A 305 -0.85 -9.45 21.40
C PHE A 305 0.31 -10.20 22.06
N LYS A 306 0.98 -9.56 22.98
CA LYS A 306 2.21 -10.06 23.67
C LYS A 306 2.05 -11.43 24.33
N ASN A 307 0.83 -11.81 24.69
CA ASN A 307 0.53 -13.09 25.36
C ASN A 307 0.37 -14.25 24.36
N PHE A 308 0.12 -13.96 23.08
CA PHE A 308 0.06 -14.95 22.02
C PHE A 308 1.47 -15.24 21.49
N LYS A 309 2.08 -16.35 21.94
CA LYS A 309 3.45 -16.77 21.58
C LYS A 309 3.50 -17.97 20.66
N ASP A 310 2.36 -18.60 20.42
CA ASP A 310 2.26 -19.85 19.69
C ASP A 310 2.14 -19.66 18.17
N TRP A 311 2.65 -18.58 17.65
CA TRP A 311 2.72 -18.33 16.21
C TRP A 311 4.13 -18.58 15.65
N ALA A 312 4.18 -18.89 14.38
CA ALA A 312 5.41 -18.93 13.60
C ALA A 312 5.13 -18.56 12.14
N VAL A 313 6.20 -18.37 11.37
CA VAL A 313 6.16 -17.99 9.97
C VAL A 313 6.80 -19.09 9.13
N ALA A 314 6.22 -19.36 7.98
CA ALA A 314 6.78 -20.25 6.96
C ALA A 314 6.64 -19.59 5.58
N PRO A 315 7.37 -20.11 4.56
CA PRO A 315 7.19 -19.64 3.19
C PRO A 315 5.72 -19.73 2.78
N LEU A 316 5.29 -18.77 1.95
CA LEU A 316 3.93 -18.82 1.41
C LEU A 316 3.74 -20.15 0.65
N TRP A 317 2.57 -20.73 0.80
CA TRP A 317 2.19 -21.95 0.06
C TRP A 317 2.29 -21.75 -1.45
N LYS A 318 2.34 -22.86 -2.18
CA LYS A 318 2.50 -22.91 -3.63
C LYS A 318 1.56 -23.91 -4.30
N ASP A 319 1.45 -23.83 -5.61
CA ASP A 319 0.94 -24.90 -6.47
C ASP A 319 2.00 -25.22 -7.55
N ALA A 320 1.66 -25.17 -8.82
CA ALA A 320 2.58 -25.41 -9.93
C ALA A 320 3.79 -24.45 -9.92
N LYS A 321 3.58 -23.21 -9.44
CA LYS A 321 4.64 -22.21 -9.26
C LYS A 321 4.70 -21.72 -7.82
N GLN A 322 5.89 -21.42 -7.36
CA GLN A 322 6.07 -20.70 -6.11
C GLN A 322 6.05 -19.19 -6.42
N VAL A 323 5.02 -18.49 -5.98
CA VAL A 323 4.84 -17.06 -6.22
C VAL A 323 4.29 -16.42 -4.95
N THR A 324 4.82 -15.26 -4.58
CA THR A 324 4.24 -14.35 -3.59
C THR A 324 3.85 -13.04 -4.28
N PRO A 325 2.77 -12.37 -3.88
CA PRO A 325 2.47 -11.07 -4.45
C PRO A 325 3.48 -10.04 -3.98
N MET A 326 3.86 -9.12 -4.85
CA MET A 326 4.68 -7.96 -4.52
C MET A 326 3.82 -6.70 -4.46
N GLY A 327 4.10 -5.85 -3.51
CA GLY A 327 3.47 -4.56 -3.38
C GLY A 327 4.43 -3.53 -2.81
N SER A 328 4.08 -2.27 -2.95
CA SER A 328 4.80 -1.18 -2.30
C SER A 328 3.84 -0.06 -1.97
N TRP A 329 4.03 0.54 -0.81
CA TRP A 329 3.49 1.86 -0.54
C TRP A 329 4.51 2.91 -0.91
N ASN A 330 4.06 3.97 -1.53
CA ASN A 330 4.89 5.00 -2.13
C ASN A 330 4.34 6.37 -1.80
N MET A 331 5.13 7.40 -2.06
CA MET A 331 4.72 8.80 -1.97
C MET A 331 4.74 9.42 -3.36
N ALA A 332 3.63 10.02 -3.76
CA ALA A 332 3.51 10.74 -5.03
C ALA A 332 3.16 12.21 -4.76
N ILE A 333 3.67 13.11 -5.61
CA ILE A 333 3.33 14.52 -5.60
C ILE A 333 2.16 14.72 -6.57
N THR A 334 1.08 15.34 -6.10
CA THR A 334 -0.08 15.56 -6.96
C THR A 334 0.16 16.74 -7.91
N LYS A 335 -0.43 16.68 -9.09
CA LYS A 335 -0.39 17.77 -10.07
C LYS A 335 -1.05 19.06 -9.56
N GLN A 336 -1.90 18.94 -8.54
CA GLN A 336 -2.63 20.07 -7.94
C GLN A 336 -1.82 20.80 -6.88
N SER A 337 -0.67 20.25 -6.46
CA SER A 337 0.22 20.89 -5.49
C SER A 337 0.66 22.29 -5.99
N LYS A 338 0.60 23.27 -5.09
CA LYS A 338 1.15 24.61 -5.30
C LYS A 338 2.59 24.74 -4.84
N HIS A 339 3.11 23.71 -4.16
CA HIS A 339 4.42 23.66 -3.53
C HIS A 339 5.18 22.38 -3.91
N PRO A 340 5.34 22.07 -5.21
CA PRO A 340 5.92 20.80 -5.65
C PRO A 340 7.38 20.62 -5.22
N ARG A 341 8.12 21.71 -5.04
CA ARG A 341 9.51 21.67 -4.56
C ARG A 341 9.57 21.25 -3.09
N GLU A 342 8.81 21.91 -2.22
CA GLU A 342 8.75 21.59 -0.79
C GLU A 342 8.12 20.19 -0.57
N ALA A 343 7.17 19.82 -1.42
CA ALA A 343 6.61 18.47 -1.44
C ALA A 343 7.69 17.42 -1.76
N TRP A 344 8.57 17.68 -2.74
CA TRP A 344 9.70 16.80 -3.03
C TRP A 344 10.72 16.76 -1.88
N GLU A 345 11.08 17.89 -1.29
CA GLU A 345 11.98 17.92 -0.13
C GLU A 345 11.46 17.01 0.99
N PHE A 346 10.14 17.02 1.25
CA PHE A 346 9.51 16.14 2.21
C PHE A 346 9.50 14.69 1.75
N VAL A 347 9.11 14.40 0.51
CA VAL A 347 9.11 13.04 -0.06
C VAL A 347 10.51 12.44 0.01
N ASN A 348 11.53 13.16 -0.44
CA ASN A 348 12.92 12.69 -0.42
C ASN A 348 13.46 12.52 1.01
N TRP A 349 13.03 13.36 1.97
CA TRP A 349 13.36 13.18 3.38
C TRP A 349 12.84 11.87 3.94
N VAL A 350 11.59 11.56 3.63
CA VAL A 350 10.91 10.35 4.15
C VAL A 350 11.41 9.09 3.45
N THR A 351 11.57 9.13 2.13
CA THR A 351 11.90 7.96 1.30
C THR A 351 13.40 7.80 1.03
N GLY A 352 14.21 8.80 1.36
CA GLY A 352 15.66 8.75 1.28
C GLY A 352 16.24 7.77 2.30
N LYS A 353 17.54 7.49 2.18
CA LYS A 353 18.25 6.46 2.97
C LYS A 353 17.97 6.54 4.47
N GLU A 354 18.11 7.73 5.07
CA GLU A 354 17.92 7.88 6.52
C GLU A 354 16.44 7.79 6.94
N GLY A 355 15.53 8.35 6.14
CA GLY A 355 14.09 8.19 6.37
C GLY A 355 13.64 6.74 6.24
N ALA A 356 14.14 6.02 5.24
CA ALA A 356 13.83 4.61 5.03
C ALA A 356 14.37 3.69 6.16
N LYS A 357 15.48 4.06 6.82
CA LYS A 357 15.94 3.37 8.03
C LYS A 357 14.94 3.51 9.18
N VAL A 358 14.53 4.76 9.47
CA VAL A 358 13.51 5.03 10.50
C VAL A 358 12.20 4.30 10.17
N TRP A 359 11.81 4.30 8.89
CA TRP A 359 10.64 3.56 8.44
C TRP A 359 10.74 2.07 8.78
N TYR A 360 11.83 1.42 8.39
CA TYR A 360 12.05 0.00 8.67
C TYR A 360 12.10 -0.30 10.18
N GLU A 361 12.83 0.50 10.96
CA GLU A 361 12.97 0.29 12.42
C GLU A 361 11.61 0.27 13.13
N VAL A 362 10.68 1.13 12.70
CA VAL A 362 9.37 1.27 13.33
C VAL A 362 8.35 0.28 12.76
N THR A 363 8.35 0.07 11.46
CA THR A 363 7.28 -0.69 10.76
C THR A 363 7.63 -2.15 10.52
N LYS A 364 8.92 -2.49 10.45
CA LYS A 364 9.45 -3.77 9.99
C LYS A 364 9.06 -4.16 8.56
N ASN A 365 8.50 -3.20 7.79
CA ASN A 365 8.27 -3.39 6.36
C ASN A 365 9.61 -3.51 5.62
N LEU A 366 9.67 -4.37 4.60
CA LEU A 366 10.91 -4.59 3.85
C LEU A 366 11.40 -3.29 3.21
N PRO A 367 12.70 -2.97 3.32
CA PRO A 367 13.25 -1.80 2.65
C PRO A 367 13.13 -1.94 1.13
N ALA A 368 12.70 -0.88 0.46
CA ALA A 368 12.78 -0.77 -1.00
C ALA A 368 14.18 -0.33 -1.47
N ARG A 369 15.08 0.04 -0.54
CA ARG A 369 16.43 0.50 -0.82
C ARG A 369 17.46 -0.54 -0.47
N LEU A 370 18.39 -0.79 -1.40
CA LEU A 370 19.50 -1.75 -1.24
C LEU A 370 20.40 -1.37 -0.05
N SER A 371 20.80 -0.10 0.05
CA SER A 371 21.66 0.40 1.12
C SER A 371 21.03 0.31 2.51
N VAL A 372 19.70 0.31 2.59
CA VAL A 372 18.96 0.13 3.86
C VAL A 372 18.87 -1.36 4.20
N ALA A 373 18.59 -2.21 3.22
CA ALA A 373 18.57 -3.65 3.43
C ALA A 373 19.91 -4.16 3.97
N ASP A 374 21.02 -3.65 3.44
CA ASP A 374 22.37 -4.03 3.89
C ASP A 374 22.72 -3.53 5.31
N ALA A 375 22.05 -2.47 5.77
CA ALA A 375 22.30 -1.89 7.09
C ALA A 375 21.67 -2.68 8.25
N PHE A 376 20.74 -3.61 7.97
CA PHE A 376 19.99 -4.34 8.99
C PHE A 376 20.24 -5.86 8.92
N PRO A 377 21.21 -6.40 9.69
CA PRO A 377 21.55 -7.82 9.70
C PRO A 377 20.37 -8.75 10.01
N GLU A 378 19.41 -8.29 10.81
CA GLU A 378 18.22 -9.06 11.17
C GLU A 378 17.34 -9.42 9.96
N LEU A 379 17.47 -8.73 8.84
CA LEU A 379 16.81 -9.10 7.58
C LEU A 379 17.27 -10.46 7.04
N LYS A 380 18.45 -10.93 7.48
CA LYS A 380 19.00 -12.26 7.16
C LYS A 380 18.57 -13.33 8.15
N GLU A 381 17.91 -12.93 9.25
CA GLU A 381 17.49 -13.81 10.34
C GLU A 381 15.99 -14.12 10.28
N TYR A 382 15.62 -15.24 10.88
CA TYR A 382 14.22 -15.62 11.02
C TYR A 382 13.45 -14.64 11.94
N PRO A 383 12.23 -14.23 11.59
CA PRO A 383 11.43 -14.66 10.42
C PRO A 383 11.60 -13.77 9.18
N LEU A 384 12.33 -12.66 9.23
CA LEU A 384 12.41 -11.67 8.17
C LEU A 384 13.06 -12.20 6.90
N ASN A 385 14.03 -13.10 7.04
CA ASN A 385 14.72 -13.74 5.92
C ASN A 385 13.77 -14.47 4.95
N ILE A 386 12.60 -14.95 5.43
CA ILE A 386 11.59 -15.58 4.58
C ILE A 386 11.07 -14.58 3.54
N TRP A 387 10.61 -13.40 3.99
CA TRP A 387 10.10 -12.37 3.07
C TRP A 387 11.18 -11.82 2.16
N VAL A 388 12.40 -11.57 2.69
CA VAL A 388 13.53 -11.09 1.88
C VAL A 388 13.85 -12.08 0.75
N LYS A 389 13.90 -13.38 1.06
CA LYS A 389 14.14 -14.41 0.05
C LYS A 389 12.99 -14.48 -0.96
N GLN A 390 11.75 -14.40 -0.50
CA GLN A 390 10.57 -14.39 -1.36
C GLN A 390 10.57 -13.20 -2.31
N SER A 391 10.78 -11.98 -1.78
CA SER A 391 10.83 -10.75 -2.59
C SER A 391 11.92 -10.79 -3.65
N SER A 392 13.09 -11.37 -3.34
CA SER A 392 14.23 -11.43 -4.27
C SER A 392 14.14 -12.55 -5.31
N THR A 393 13.29 -13.58 -5.10
CA THR A 393 13.35 -14.81 -5.90
C THR A 393 12.08 -15.05 -6.73
N TYR A 394 10.90 -14.89 -6.15
CA TYR A 394 9.63 -15.26 -6.78
C TYR A 394 8.45 -14.33 -6.46
N ALA A 395 8.74 -13.11 -6.05
CA ALA A 395 7.72 -12.09 -5.92
C ALA A 395 7.25 -11.63 -7.31
N LYS A 396 5.94 -11.42 -7.43
CA LYS A 396 5.32 -10.97 -8.67
C LYS A 396 4.52 -9.69 -8.44
N PRO A 397 4.80 -8.62 -9.19
CA PRO A 397 4.04 -7.39 -9.10
C PRO A 397 2.64 -7.58 -9.69
N ARG A 398 1.71 -6.78 -9.18
CA ARG A 398 0.38 -6.63 -9.78
C ARG A 398 0.51 -5.94 -11.15
N PRO A 399 -0.46 -6.14 -12.08
CA PRO A 399 -0.39 -5.55 -13.42
C PRO A 399 -0.17 -4.04 -13.38
N VAL A 400 0.84 -3.54 -14.10
CA VAL A 400 1.06 -2.10 -14.32
C VAL A 400 0.21 -1.66 -15.51
N SER A 401 -0.92 -1.05 -15.25
CA SER A 401 -1.88 -0.63 -16.27
C SER A 401 -2.68 0.58 -15.82
N PRO A 402 -2.98 1.54 -16.72
CA PRO A 402 -3.94 2.60 -16.42
C PRO A 402 -5.34 2.08 -16.06
N ALA A 403 -5.70 0.89 -16.55
CA ALA A 403 -6.97 0.22 -16.24
C ALA A 403 -6.93 -0.56 -14.90
N TYR A 404 -5.83 -0.50 -14.12
CA TYR A 404 -5.68 -1.30 -12.91
C TYR A 404 -6.85 -1.22 -11.92
N PRO A 405 -7.49 -0.06 -11.66
CA PRO A 405 -8.65 -0.01 -10.77
C PRO A 405 -9.79 -0.94 -11.19
N ALA A 406 -10.02 -1.07 -12.50
CA ALA A 406 -11.02 -1.98 -13.05
C ALA A 406 -10.58 -3.44 -13.00
N ILE A 407 -9.27 -3.70 -13.23
CA ILE A 407 -8.66 -5.04 -13.11
C ILE A 407 -8.82 -5.54 -11.67
N SER A 408 -8.40 -4.74 -10.68
CA SER A 408 -8.51 -5.08 -9.25
C SER A 408 -9.95 -5.43 -8.87
N LYS A 409 -10.90 -4.58 -9.27
CA LYS A 409 -12.32 -4.84 -9.02
C LYS A 409 -12.83 -6.11 -9.71
N ALA A 410 -12.46 -6.33 -10.96
CA ALA A 410 -12.90 -7.52 -11.72
C ALA A 410 -12.37 -8.81 -11.07
N ILE A 411 -11.11 -8.82 -10.58
CA ILE A 411 -10.54 -9.95 -9.85
C ILE A 411 -11.28 -10.17 -8.53
N THR A 412 -11.55 -9.12 -7.77
CA THR A 412 -12.31 -9.25 -6.51
C THR A 412 -13.69 -9.85 -6.76
N ASP A 413 -14.42 -9.29 -7.74
CA ASP A 413 -15.76 -9.79 -8.14
C ASP A 413 -15.70 -11.27 -8.59
N LEU A 414 -14.65 -11.65 -9.34
CA LEU A 414 -14.45 -13.02 -9.83
C LEU A 414 -14.32 -14.03 -8.68
N PHE A 415 -13.51 -13.71 -7.68
CA PHE A 415 -13.34 -14.57 -6.51
C PHE A 415 -14.60 -14.62 -5.64
N GLU A 416 -15.34 -13.51 -5.51
CA GLU A 416 -16.65 -13.50 -4.85
C GLU A 416 -17.69 -14.36 -5.58
N ASP A 417 -17.71 -14.30 -6.90
CA ASP A 417 -18.65 -15.09 -7.70
C ASP A 417 -18.47 -16.59 -7.46
N VAL A 418 -17.23 -17.11 -7.39
CA VAL A 418 -16.97 -18.54 -7.18
C VAL A 418 -17.09 -18.98 -5.73
N THR A 419 -17.01 -18.07 -4.76
CA THR A 419 -17.09 -18.38 -3.31
C THR A 419 -18.47 -18.13 -2.72
N LEU A 420 -18.91 -16.87 -2.73
CA LEU A 420 -20.17 -16.46 -2.08
C LEU A 420 -21.38 -16.84 -2.90
N LYS A 421 -21.32 -16.60 -4.21
CA LYS A 421 -22.45 -16.85 -5.12
C LYS A 421 -22.49 -18.27 -5.65
N LYS A 422 -21.42 -19.06 -5.44
CA LYS A 422 -21.25 -20.42 -5.98
C LYS A 422 -21.50 -20.47 -7.49
N GLY A 423 -21.07 -19.42 -8.19
CA GLY A 423 -21.25 -19.27 -9.62
C GLY A 423 -20.42 -20.30 -10.40
N ASN A 424 -20.86 -20.57 -11.62
CA ASN A 424 -20.06 -21.34 -12.56
C ASN A 424 -18.76 -20.61 -12.86
N VAL A 425 -17.63 -21.33 -12.79
CA VAL A 425 -16.29 -20.75 -12.96
C VAL A 425 -16.12 -20.13 -14.36
N ASP A 426 -16.60 -20.83 -15.40
CA ASP A 426 -16.49 -20.34 -16.78
C ASP A 426 -17.25 -19.02 -16.98
N ASP A 427 -18.47 -18.93 -16.47
CA ASP A 427 -19.29 -17.71 -16.56
C ASP A 427 -18.66 -16.54 -15.78
N ALA A 428 -18.11 -16.84 -14.59
CA ALA A 428 -17.46 -15.83 -13.75
C ALA A 428 -16.20 -15.28 -14.43
N VAL A 429 -15.39 -16.16 -15.00
CA VAL A 429 -14.17 -15.80 -15.75
C VAL A 429 -14.52 -14.97 -16.99
N ASN A 430 -15.51 -15.40 -17.77
CA ASN A 430 -15.92 -14.67 -18.98
C ASN A 430 -16.37 -13.23 -18.63
N ARG A 431 -17.15 -13.05 -17.56
CA ARG A 431 -17.52 -11.70 -17.08
C ARG A 431 -16.33 -10.86 -16.65
N ALA A 432 -15.34 -11.47 -15.99
CA ALA A 432 -14.13 -10.76 -15.56
C ALA A 432 -13.29 -10.32 -16.77
N VAL A 433 -13.08 -11.22 -17.73
CA VAL A 433 -12.36 -10.93 -18.99
C VAL A 433 -13.02 -9.79 -19.75
N GLU A 434 -14.34 -9.85 -19.94
CA GLU A 434 -15.07 -8.77 -20.61
C GLU A 434 -14.90 -7.40 -19.95
N LYS A 435 -15.01 -7.36 -18.60
CA LYS A 435 -14.84 -6.11 -17.84
C LYS A 435 -13.42 -5.56 -17.98
N ILE A 436 -12.42 -6.43 -17.89
CA ILE A 436 -11.00 -6.04 -17.99
C ILE A 436 -10.70 -5.55 -19.41
N ASP A 437 -11.04 -6.31 -20.45
CA ASP A 437 -10.76 -5.95 -21.84
C ASP A 437 -11.46 -4.66 -22.26
N LYS A 438 -12.69 -4.44 -21.79
CA LYS A 438 -13.40 -3.17 -21.95
C LYS A 438 -12.64 -2.00 -21.31
N ALA A 439 -12.15 -2.18 -20.08
CA ALA A 439 -11.40 -1.15 -19.37
C ALA A 439 -10.06 -0.86 -20.05
N LEU A 440 -9.33 -1.89 -20.47
CA LEU A 440 -8.09 -1.75 -21.25
C LEU A 440 -8.31 -0.98 -22.55
N SER A 441 -9.42 -1.23 -23.25
CA SER A 441 -9.75 -0.52 -24.48
C SER A 441 -10.06 0.96 -24.27
N SER A 442 -10.53 1.35 -23.07
CA SER A 442 -10.90 2.73 -22.76
C SER A 442 -9.70 3.62 -22.35
N VAL A 443 -8.51 3.05 -22.15
CA VAL A 443 -7.30 3.76 -21.70
C VAL A 443 -6.18 3.72 -22.76
N LYS A 444 -6.51 3.30 -23.99
CA LYS A 444 -5.62 3.31 -25.18
C LYS A 444 -5.54 4.73 -25.81
#